data_ebc4650832a9ac402515454df563bfb6
#
_entry.id   ebc4650832a9ac402515454df563bfb6
#
_cell.length_a   1.000
_cell.length_b   1.000
_cell.length_c   1.000
_cell.angle_alpha   90.00
_cell.angle_beta   90.00
_cell.angle_gamma   90.00
#
_symmetry.space_group_name_H-M   'P 1'
#
loop_
_entity.id
_entity.type
_entity.pdbx_description
1 polymer ?
#
loop_
_entity_poly.entity_id
_entity_poly.type
_entity_poly.pdbx_seq_one_letter_code
_entity_poly.pdbx_strand_id
1 'polypeptide(L)'
;TAGRFLEKRNGDGGYMIIIQVDDFKDSKGLVEKNDIGVVWETDLPEAKAIHLHPKQMGGAILSLDWMNPKESWKWAGPEWTSHISGPITGVDGVQIQSDNPETMFQDWLEVLGNPKSSKEKLKIFLDDTWLEFILDSDGRGPGISAFSLKAKDHDIINKRALELGLISDGLICIGGITFYLV
;
A
#
# COMPACT_ATOMS: atom_id res chain seq x y z
N THR A 1 -9.68 -14.68 2.03
CA THR A 1 -8.34 -15.25 2.29
C THR A 1 -7.40 -14.93 1.13
N ALA A 2 -6.08 -14.96 1.38
CA ALA A 2 -5.07 -14.74 0.35
C ALA A 2 -5.24 -15.70 -0.85
N GLY A 3 -5.58 -16.97 -0.63
CA GLY A 3 -5.81 -17.93 -1.72
C GLY A 3 -6.90 -17.46 -2.70
N ARG A 4 -8.05 -17.01 -2.19
CA ARG A 4 -9.11 -16.44 -3.07
C ARG A 4 -8.69 -15.17 -3.80
N PHE A 5 -7.79 -14.39 -3.21
CA PHE A 5 -7.22 -13.22 -3.88
C PHE A 5 -6.34 -13.65 -5.07
N LEU A 6 -5.42 -14.61 -4.86
CA LEU A 6 -4.55 -15.14 -5.91
C LEU A 6 -5.36 -15.79 -7.06
N GLU A 7 -6.40 -16.57 -6.73
CA GLU A 7 -7.31 -17.14 -7.71
C GLU A 7 -8.00 -16.07 -8.55
N LYS A 8 -8.56 -15.01 -7.89
CA LYS A 8 -9.23 -13.91 -8.58
C LYS A 8 -8.28 -13.11 -9.48
N ARG A 9 -7.03 -12.91 -9.04
CA ARG A 9 -5.99 -12.19 -9.80
C ARG A 9 -5.35 -13.05 -10.89
N ASN A 10 -5.65 -14.35 -10.93
CA ASN A 10 -4.99 -15.32 -11.80
C ASN A 10 -3.46 -15.26 -11.69
N GLY A 11 -2.96 -15.22 -10.44
CA GLY A 11 -1.54 -15.13 -10.10
C GLY A 11 -1.25 -14.21 -8.93
N ASP A 12 0.01 -13.82 -8.81
CA ASP A 12 0.49 -12.95 -7.76
C ASP A 12 0.00 -11.50 -7.90
N GLY A 13 0.06 -10.75 -6.80
CA GLY A 13 -0.32 -9.33 -6.78
C GLY A 13 -0.21 -8.71 -5.40
N GLY A 14 -0.24 -7.39 -5.34
CA GLY A 14 -0.26 -6.63 -4.10
C GLY A 14 -1.57 -6.85 -3.34
N TYR A 15 -1.47 -7.30 -2.09
CA TYR A 15 -2.61 -7.74 -1.29
C TYR A 15 -3.11 -6.69 -0.30
N MET A 16 -2.20 -5.91 0.28
CA MET A 16 -2.49 -4.98 1.36
C MET A 16 -1.62 -3.73 1.27
N ILE A 17 -2.21 -2.59 1.63
CA ILE A 17 -1.50 -1.34 1.94
C ILE A 17 -1.72 -1.04 3.41
N ILE A 18 -0.62 -0.82 4.15
CA ILE A 18 -0.65 -0.49 5.57
C ILE A 18 -0.25 0.97 5.70
N ILE A 19 -1.10 1.77 6.32
CA ILE A 19 -0.85 3.18 6.64
C ILE A 19 -0.82 3.33 8.15
N GLN A 20 0.30 3.81 8.66
CA GLN A 20 0.40 4.16 10.08
C GLN A 20 -0.28 5.49 10.33
N VAL A 21 -1.18 5.53 11.31
CA VAL A 21 -1.95 6.71 11.70
C VAL A 21 -1.50 7.23 13.06
N ASP A 22 -1.59 8.54 13.27
CA ASP A 22 -1.23 9.17 14.54
C ASP A 22 -2.36 9.06 15.58
N ASP A 23 -3.62 9.14 15.14
CA ASP A 23 -4.80 8.96 15.99
C ASP A 23 -5.68 7.82 15.48
N PHE A 24 -5.64 6.70 16.18
CA PHE A 24 -6.42 5.51 15.83
C PHE A 24 -7.92 5.72 16.00
N LYS A 25 -8.34 6.48 17.03
CA LYS A 25 -9.74 6.72 17.33
C LYS A 25 -10.38 7.60 16.26
N ASP A 26 -9.70 8.65 15.87
CA ASP A 26 -10.16 9.55 14.81
C ASP A 26 -10.25 8.81 13.48
N SER A 27 -9.23 8.01 13.14
CA SER A 27 -9.21 7.18 11.92
C SER A 27 -10.35 6.17 11.90
N LYS A 28 -10.61 5.48 13.01
CA LYS A 28 -11.75 4.57 13.15
C LYS A 28 -13.08 5.29 13.02
N GLY A 29 -13.21 6.48 13.59
CA GLY A 29 -14.40 7.33 13.43
C GLY A 29 -14.66 7.76 11.98
N LEU A 30 -13.63 7.98 11.19
CA LEU A 30 -13.77 8.24 9.74
C LEU A 30 -14.26 7.01 8.98
N VAL A 31 -13.75 5.83 9.31
CA VAL A 31 -14.21 4.55 8.73
C VAL A 31 -15.69 4.32 9.00
N GLU A 32 -16.12 4.50 10.26
CA GLU A 32 -17.52 4.37 10.68
C GLU A 32 -18.43 5.41 9.97
N LYS A 33 -17.99 6.68 9.91
CA LYS A 33 -18.72 7.76 9.24
C LYS A 33 -18.98 7.50 7.75
N ASN A 34 -18.04 6.82 7.08
CA ASN A 34 -18.14 6.47 5.66
C ASN A 34 -18.78 5.09 5.42
N ASP A 35 -19.33 4.46 6.45
CA ASP A 35 -19.99 3.13 6.38
C ASP A 35 -19.10 2.05 5.75
N ILE A 36 -17.79 2.10 6.04
CA ILE A 36 -16.83 1.10 5.55
C ILE A 36 -16.74 -0.06 6.55
N GLY A 37 -16.97 -1.27 6.05
CA GLY A 37 -16.87 -2.49 6.85
C GLY A 37 -15.44 -2.80 7.27
N VAL A 38 -15.26 -3.18 8.54
CA VAL A 38 -14.00 -3.69 9.08
C VAL A 38 -14.03 -5.22 9.03
N VAL A 39 -13.06 -5.84 8.36
CA VAL A 39 -12.96 -7.30 8.22
C VAL A 39 -12.06 -7.95 9.25
N TRP A 40 -11.22 -7.18 9.90
CA TRP A 40 -10.38 -7.61 11.01
C TRP A 40 -9.95 -6.39 11.85
N GLU A 41 -9.84 -6.59 13.15
CA GLU A 41 -9.42 -5.56 14.11
C GLU A 41 -8.57 -6.17 15.22
N THR A 42 -7.61 -5.41 15.73
CA THR A 42 -6.89 -5.68 16.96
C THR A 42 -6.69 -4.40 17.77
N ASP A 43 -6.80 -4.52 19.09
CA ASP A 43 -6.63 -3.40 20.04
C ASP A 43 -5.77 -3.87 21.21
N LEU A 44 -4.45 -3.72 21.04
CA LEU A 44 -3.45 -3.98 22.07
C LEU A 44 -2.98 -2.65 22.66
N PRO A 45 -2.45 -2.63 23.89
CA PRO A 45 -1.93 -1.39 24.51
C PRO A 45 -0.86 -0.67 23.67
N GLU A 46 -0.02 -1.44 22.98
CA GLU A 46 1.12 -0.93 22.19
C GLU A 46 0.91 -0.96 20.68
N ALA A 47 -0.18 -1.56 20.19
CA ALA A 47 -0.47 -1.63 18.75
C ALA A 47 -1.95 -1.85 18.47
N LYS A 48 -2.50 -1.08 17.57
CA LYS A 48 -3.87 -1.19 17.11
C LYS A 48 -3.91 -1.22 15.60
N ALA A 49 -4.84 -1.97 15.03
CA ALA A 49 -5.03 -2.00 13.59
C ALA A 49 -6.48 -2.36 13.23
N ILE A 50 -6.95 -1.81 12.12
CA ILE A 50 -8.19 -2.21 11.45
C ILE A 50 -7.93 -2.47 9.98
N HIS A 51 -8.43 -3.59 9.47
CA HIS A 51 -8.41 -3.91 8.05
C HIS A 51 -9.77 -3.60 7.43
N LEU A 52 -9.79 -2.71 6.46
CA LEU A 52 -11.01 -2.28 5.78
C LEU A 52 -11.42 -3.28 4.70
N HIS A 53 -12.74 -3.32 4.43
CA HIS A 53 -13.30 -4.29 3.51
C HIS A 53 -12.83 -4.04 2.06
N PRO A 54 -12.08 -4.97 1.42
CA PRO A 54 -11.42 -4.72 0.13
C PRO A 54 -12.38 -4.49 -1.03
N LYS A 55 -13.65 -4.91 -0.94
CA LYS A 55 -14.66 -4.61 -1.95
C LYS A 55 -15.14 -3.16 -1.91
N GLN A 56 -15.10 -2.53 -0.74
CA GLN A 56 -15.48 -1.13 -0.57
C GLN A 56 -14.30 -0.20 -0.87
N MET A 57 -13.07 -0.65 -0.56
CA MET A 57 -11.86 0.13 -0.83
C MET A 57 -11.28 -0.10 -2.23
N GLY A 58 -11.80 -1.06 -2.99
CA GLY A 58 -11.38 -1.30 -4.37
C GLY A 58 -10.09 -2.11 -4.53
N GLY A 59 -10.15 -3.42 -4.29
CA GLY A 59 -9.15 -4.38 -4.76
C GLY A 59 -7.93 -4.63 -3.86
N ALA A 60 -7.65 -3.78 -2.88
CA ALA A 60 -6.63 -4.01 -1.85
C ALA A 60 -7.24 -3.92 -0.45
N ILE A 61 -6.66 -4.61 0.52
CA ILE A 61 -6.95 -4.35 1.92
C ILE A 61 -6.21 -3.09 2.32
N LEU A 62 -6.94 -2.05 2.72
CA LEU A 62 -6.36 -0.91 3.43
C LEU A 62 -6.33 -1.23 4.92
N SER A 63 -5.15 -1.21 5.52
CA SER A 63 -4.96 -1.31 6.96
C SER A 63 -4.58 0.05 7.54
N LEU A 64 -5.28 0.46 8.61
CA LEU A 64 -4.94 1.65 9.38
C LEU A 64 -4.37 1.17 10.70
N ASP A 65 -3.08 1.44 10.92
CA ASP A 65 -2.30 0.90 12.02
C ASP A 65 -1.77 2.01 12.92
N TRP A 66 -1.83 1.79 14.22
CA TRP A 66 -1.26 2.67 15.23
C TRP A 66 -0.30 1.90 16.12
N MET A 67 0.87 2.51 16.41
CA MET A 67 1.92 1.94 17.25
C MET A 67 2.30 2.87 18.39
N ASN A 68 2.65 2.28 19.54
CA ASN A 68 3.23 3.00 20.67
C ASN A 68 4.39 2.19 21.28
N PRO A 69 5.64 2.65 21.19
CA PRO A 69 6.05 3.87 20.48
C PRO A 69 5.87 3.75 18.95
N LYS A 70 5.75 4.90 18.25
CA LYS A 70 5.45 4.97 16.81
C LYS A 70 6.43 4.14 15.96
N GLU A 71 7.69 4.07 16.37
CA GLU A 71 8.77 3.39 15.67
C GLU A 71 8.85 1.89 15.98
N SER A 72 8.02 1.36 16.87
CA SER A 72 8.15 -0.04 17.33
C SER A 72 7.85 -1.07 16.26
N TRP A 73 6.95 -0.76 15.32
CA TRP A 73 6.51 -1.63 14.26
C TRP A 73 6.33 -3.10 14.68
N LYS A 74 5.51 -3.30 15.69
CA LYS A 74 5.32 -4.57 16.40
C LYS A 74 5.07 -5.78 15.49
N TRP A 75 4.39 -5.58 14.37
CA TRP A 75 4.05 -6.65 13.43
C TRP A 75 5.25 -7.29 12.75
N ALA A 76 6.34 -6.55 12.59
CA ALA A 76 7.57 -7.05 11.99
C ALA A 76 8.46 -7.82 12.98
N GLY A 77 8.07 -7.87 14.26
CA GLY A 77 8.83 -8.53 15.32
C GLY A 77 9.99 -7.70 15.87
N PRO A 78 10.63 -8.15 16.96
CA PRO A 78 11.62 -7.35 17.69
C PRO A 78 12.92 -7.11 16.91
N GLU A 79 13.24 -7.99 15.96
CA GLU A 79 14.50 -7.95 15.20
C GLU A 79 14.38 -7.22 13.84
N TRP A 80 13.24 -6.56 13.54
CA TRP A 80 13.00 -6.01 12.22
C TRP A 80 14.06 -5.00 11.76
N THR A 81 14.65 -4.23 12.67
CA THR A 81 15.69 -3.25 12.36
C THR A 81 16.98 -3.88 11.86
N SER A 82 17.25 -5.15 12.18
CA SER A 82 18.42 -5.90 11.69
C SER A 82 18.23 -6.40 10.24
N HIS A 83 17.00 -6.32 9.72
CA HIS A 83 16.64 -6.78 8.38
C HIS A 83 16.39 -5.64 7.39
N ILE A 84 16.77 -4.40 7.73
CA ILE A 84 16.63 -3.24 6.85
C ILE A 84 17.59 -3.37 5.66
N SER A 85 17.05 -3.22 4.44
CA SER A 85 17.86 -3.22 3.22
C SER A 85 18.74 -1.97 3.14
N GLY A 86 20.05 -2.15 2.92
CA GLY A 86 20.98 -1.01 2.77
C GLY A 86 20.70 -0.12 1.55
N PRO A 87 20.42 -0.68 0.35
CA PRO A 87 20.18 0.10 -0.86
C PRO A 87 18.82 0.80 -0.91
N ILE A 88 17.78 0.24 -0.27
CA ILE A 88 16.43 0.81 -0.21
C ILE A 88 16.26 1.54 1.12
N THR A 89 15.79 2.78 1.09
CA THR A 89 15.62 3.62 2.29
C THR A 89 14.17 3.81 2.71
N GLY A 90 13.22 3.49 1.83
CA GLY A 90 11.81 3.62 2.14
C GLY A 90 10.92 3.46 0.92
N VAL A 91 9.62 3.51 1.17
CA VAL A 91 8.59 3.61 0.13
C VAL A 91 8.39 5.09 -0.17
N ASP A 92 8.41 5.46 -1.46
CA ASP A 92 8.09 6.80 -1.93
C ASP A 92 6.60 6.93 -2.25
N GLY A 93 6.01 5.88 -2.84
CA GLY A 93 4.59 5.87 -3.15
C GLY A 93 4.07 4.55 -3.67
N VAL A 94 2.76 4.51 -3.89
CA VAL A 94 2.04 3.32 -4.37
C VAL A 94 1.10 3.72 -5.50
N GLN A 95 1.05 2.93 -6.57
CA GLN A 95 0.02 3.03 -7.60
C GLN A 95 -1.02 1.93 -7.40
N ILE A 96 -2.29 2.33 -7.45
CA ILE A 96 -3.45 1.45 -7.29
C ILE A 96 -4.27 1.60 -8.57
N GLN A 97 -4.48 0.49 -9.27
CA GLN A 97 -5.27 0.50 -10.49
C GLN A 97 -6.73 0.14 -10.24
N SER A 98 -7.64 0.67 -11.07
CA SER A 98 -9.07 0.42 -11.04
C SER A 98 -9.71 0.69 -12.39
N ASP A 99 -10.86 0.06 -12.65
CA ASP A 99 -11.72 0.42 -13.79
C ASP A 99 -12.34 1.81 -13.64
N ASN A 100 -12.42 2.32 -12.39
CA ASN A 100 -12.89 3.66 -12.05
C ASN A 100 -11.98 4.31 -10.99
N PRO A 101 -10.81 4.82 -11.41
CA PRO A 101 -9.83 5.38 -10.48
C PRO A 101 -10.31 6.66 -9.78
N GLU A 102 -11.19 7.45 -10.41
CA GLU A 102 -11.76 8.66 -9.81
C GLU A 102 -12.61 8.33 -8.57
N THR A 103 -13.49 7.33 -8.69
CA THR A 103 -14.30 6.88 -7.56
C THR A 103 -13.43 6.30 -6.45
N MET A 104 -12.48 5.43 -6.80
CA MET A 104 -11.56 4.84 -5.82
C MET A 104 -10.73 5.92 -5.11
N PHE A 105 -10.21 6.92 -5.83
CA PHE A 105 -9.51 8.06 -5.26
C PHE A 105 -10.38 8.79 -4.24
N GLN A 106 -11.66 9.03 -4.56
CA GLN A 106 -12.58 9.76 -3.68
C GLN A 106 -12.87 8.97 -2.40
N ASP A 107 -13.15 7.67 -2.52
CA ASP A 107 -13.41 6.79 -1.38
C ASP A 107 -12.20 6.74 -0.41
N TRP A 108 -10.99 6.60 -0.96
CA TRP A 108 -9.78 6.60 -0.15
C TRP A 108 -9.51 7.96 0.49
N LEU A 109 -9.73 9.05 -0.24
CA LEU A 109 -9.55 10.41 0.25
C LEU A 109 -10.44 10.70 1.47
N GLU A 110 -11.70 10.29 1.42
CA GLU A 110 -12.67 10.49 2.51
C GLU A 110 -12.33 9.66 3.74
N VAL A 111 -12.00 8.38 3.55
CA VAL A 111 -11.62 7.47 4.65
C VAL A 111 -10.32 7.91 5.34
N LEU A 112 -9.40 8.50 4.60
CA LEU A 112 -8.15 9.04 5.14
C LEU A 112 -8.29 10.47 5.73
N GLY A 113 -9.50 11.02 5.82
CA GLY A 113 -9.74 12.34 6.43
C GLY A 113 -9.42 13.53 5.54
N ASN A 114 -9.48 13.33 4.22
CA ASN A 114 -9.22 14.38 3.23
C ASN A 114 -7.82 15.02 3.35
N PRO A 115 -6.74 14.25 3.34
CA PRO A 115 -5.39 14.80 3.33
C PRO A 115 -5.14 15.61 2.05
N LYS A 116 -3.98 16.26 1.96
CA LYS A 116 -3.57 16.97 0.76
C LYS A 116 -3.64 16.06 -0.47
N SER A 117 -4.24 16.55 -1.55
CA SER A 117 -4.46 15.73 -2.74
C SER A 117 -4.41 16.56 -4.03
N SER A 118 -4.30 15.86 -5.16
CA SER A 118 -4.44 16.42 -6.51
C SER A 118 -5.49 15.63 -7.27
N LYS A 119 -6.63 16.25 -7.56
CA LYS A 119 -7.69 15.63 -8.36
C LYS A 119 -7.27 15.39 -9.82
N GLU A 120 -6.48 16.29 -10.39
CA GLU A 120 -5.99 16.16 -11.76
C GLU A 120 -5.12 14.91 -11.94
N LYS A 121 -4.31 14.59 -10.92
CA LYS A 121 -3.41 13.43 -10.92
C LYS A 121 -3.98 12.22 -10.18
N LEU A 122 -5.17 12.33 -9.61
CA LEU A 122 -5.79 11.34 -8.71
C LEU A 122 -4.79 10.86 -7.65
N LYS A 123 -4.12 11.79 -6.99
CA LYS A 123 -3.03 11.53 -6.06
C LYS A 123 -3.33 12.08 -4.66
N ILE A 124 -3.14 11.24 -3.65
CA ILE A 124 -3.22 11.58 -2.22
C ILE A 124 -1.80 11.67 -1.69
N PHE A 125 -1.48 12.76 -0.97
CA PHE A 125 -0.19 12.95 -0.35
C PHE A 125 -0.31 12.67 1.15
N LEU A 126 0.46 11.71 1.61
CA LEU A 126 0.71 11.42 3.02
C LEU A 126 2.06 12.03 3.37
N ASP A 127 2.46 12.12 4.63
CA ASP A 127 3.64 12.85 5.09
C ASP A 127 4.81 12.90 4.07
N ASP A 128 5.48 11.77 3.86
CA ASP A 128 6.63 11.64 2.96
C ASP A 128 6.40 10.64 1.81
N THR A 129 5.14 10.20 1.63
CA THR A 129 4.73 9.23 0.61
C THR A 129 3.49 9.70 -0.15
N TRP A 130 3.09 8.96 -1.20
CA TRP A 130 1.89 9.24 -1.96
C TRP A 130 1.16 7.96 -2.38
N LEU A 131 -0.16 8.09 -2.60
CA LEU A 131 -1.01 7.10 -3.26
C LEU A 131 -1.50 7.69 -4.58
N GLU A 132 -1.41 6.98 -5.67
CA GLU A 132 -1.88 7.39 -6.99
C GLU A 132 -2.84 6.35 -7.54
N PHE A 133 -3.97 6.83 -8.06
CA PHE A 133 -5.02 5.97 -8.59
C PHE A 133 -5.02 6.06 -10.10
N ILE A 134 -4.83 4.92 -10.76
CA ILE A 134 -4.68 4.84 -12.22
C ILE A 134 -5.72 3.91 -12.83
N LEU A 135 -5.96 4.05 -14.12
CA LEU A 135 -6.80 3.12 -14.88
C LEU A 135 -6.13 1.73 -14.88
N ASP A 136 -6.95 0.66 -14.84
CA ASP A 136 -6.45 -0.70 -14.98
C ASP A 136 -5.60 -0.84 -16.25
N SER A 137 -4.33 -1.13 -16.06
CA SER A 137 -3.31 -1.17 -17.12
C SER A 137 -2.89 -2.58 -17.53
N ASP A 138 -3.21 -3.58 -16.72
CA ASP A 138 -2.80 -4.98 -16.96
C ASP A 138 -3.98 -5.95 -17.18
N GLY A 139 -5.22 -5.43 -17.15
CA GLY A 139 -6.44 -6.20 -17.36
C GLY A 139 -6.79 -7.18 -16.23
N ARG A 140 -6.12 -7.08 -15.07
CA ARG A 140 -6.37 -7.95 -13.92
C ARG A 140 -7.37 -7.35 -12.91
N GLY A 141 -7.95 -6.20 -13.25
CA GLY A 141 -8.91 -5.47 -12.42
C GLY A 141 -8.27 -4.71 -11.26
N PRO A 142 -9.09 -4.20 -10.34
CA PRO A 142 -8.63 -3.36 -9.23
C PRO A 142 -7.57 -4.04 -8.36
N GLY A 143 -6.51 -3.29 -7.99
CA GLY A 143 -5.44 -3.79 -7.14
C GLY A 143 -4.19 -2.90 -7.14
N ILE A 144 -3.19 -3.28 -6.36
CA ILE A 144 -1.89 -2.60 -6.35
C ILE A 144 -1.15 -2.98 -7.63
N SER A 145 -0.73 -1.98 -8.41
CA SER A 145 0.02 -2.16 -9.66
C SER A 145 1.52 -1.90 -9.50
N ALA A 146 1.90 -0.92 -8.69
CA ALA A 146 3.31 -0.59 -8.51
C ALA A 146 3.63 0.02 -7.14
N PHE A 147 4.90 -0.09 -6.75
CA PHE A 147 5.53 0.69 -5.70
C PHE A 147 6.65 1.57 -6.27
N SER A 148 6.76 2.79 -5.75
CA SER A 148 7.93 3.65 -5.90
C SER A 148 8.79 3.54 -4.65
N LEU A 149 10.08 3.23 -4.80
CA LEU A 149 11.01 3.00 -3.71
C LEU A 149 12.12 4.04 -3.72
N LYS A 150 12.37 4.65 -2.57
CA LYS A 150 13.53 5.54 -2.35
C LYS A 150 14.80 4.69 -2.32
N ALA A 151 15.66 4.87 -3.34
CA ALA A 151 16.87 4.06 -3.51
C ALA A 151 18.12 4.92 -3.43
N LYS A 152 19.15 4.45 -2.73
CA LYS A 152 20.47 5.09 -2.66
C LYS A 152 21.34 4.80 -3.90
N ASP A 153 21.16 3.63 -4.48
CA ASP A 153 21.98 3.15 -5.60
C ASP A 153 21.13 2.29 -6.53
N HIS A 154 20.69 2.93 -7.61
CA HIS A 154 19.85 2.28 -8.63
C HIS A 154 20.61 1.21 -9.40
N ASP A 155 21.92 1.39 -9.64
CA ASP A 155 22.73 0.47 -10.45
C ASP A 155 22.89 -0.87 -9.73
N ILE A 156 23.18 -0.85 -8.42
CA ILE A 156 23.29 -2.07 -7.62
C ILE A 156 21.96 -2.83 -7.62
N ILE A 157 20.85 -2.12 -7.45
CA ILE A 157 19.52 -2.75 -7.39
C ILE A 157 19.16 -3.35 -8.76
N ASN A 158 19.31 -2.58 -9.84
CA ASN A 158 19.02 -3.04 -11.20
C ASN A 158 19.89 -4.23 -11.61
N LYS A 159 21.19 -4.18 -11.29
CA LYS A 159 22.09 -5.30 -11.53
C LYS A 159 21.62 -6.56 -10.78
N ARG A 160 21.26 -6.42 -9.52
CA ARG A 160 20.78 -7.57 -8.73
C ARG A 160 19.44 -8.10 -9.24
N ALA A 161 18.53 -7.23 -9.65
CA ALA A 161 17.26 -7.63 -10.25
C ALA A 161 17.47 -8.41 -11.56
N LEU A 162 18.42 -7.95 -12.39
CA LEU A 162 18.79 -8.65 -13.62
C LEU A 162 19.39 -10.04 -13.35
N GLU A 163 20.32 -10.14 -12.41
CA GLU A 163 20.91 -11.42 -12.00
C GLU A 163 19.89 -12.43 -11.49
N LEU A 164 18.81 -11.95 -10.86
CA LEU A 164 17.73 -12.78 -10.33
C LEU A 164 16.61 -13.04 -11.34
N GLY A 165 16.69 -12.49 -12.56
CA GLY A 165 15.64 -12.65 -13.57
C GLY A 165 14.34 -11.91 -13.22
N LEU A 166 14.42 -10.80 -12.48
CA LEU A 166 13.28 -10.01 -12.00
C LEU A 166 12.95 -8.80 -12.90
N ILE A 167 13.56 -8.71 -14.08
CA ILE A 167 13.30 -7.63 -15.06
C ILE A 167 12.31 -8.13 -16.09
N SER A 168 11.21 -7.38 -16.26
CA SER A 168 10.22 -7.57 -17.34
C SER A 168 9.98 -6.21 -18.00
N ASP A 169 10.07 -6.14 -19.32
CA ASP A 169 9.92 -4.90 -20.11
C ASP A 169 10.76 -3.72 -19.63
N GLY A 170 11.97 -4.02 -19.11
CA GLY A 170 12.90 -3.03 -18.57
C GLY A 170 12.58 -2.52 -17.15
N LEU A 171 11.57 -3.08 -16.49
CA LEU A 171 11.14 -2.72 -15.15
C LEU A 171 11.37 -3.88 -14.16
N ILE A 172 11.59 -3.56 -12.91
CA ILE A 172 11.67 -4.57 -11.85
C ILE A 172 10.26 -5.04 -11.54
N CYS A 173 10.00 -6.36 -11.69
CA CYS A 173 8.71 -6.98 -11.42
C CYS A 173 8.86 -8.12 -10.42
N ILE A 174 8.16 -8.04 -9.29
CA ILE A 174 8.20 -9.06 -8.24
C ILE A 174 6.77 -9.30 -7.74
N GLY A 175 6.34 -10.57 -7.69
CA GLY A 175 5.04 -10.93 -7.16
C GLY A 175 3.86 -10.24 -7.87
N GLY A 176 3.97 -10.02 -9.18
CA GLY A 176 2.94 -9.37 -9.98
C GLY A 176 2.81 -7.85 -9.75
N ILE A 177 3.84 -7.22 -9.20
CA ILE A 177 3.92 -5.78 -8.94
C ILE A 177 5.16 -5.21 -9.61
N THR A 178 5.04 -4.01 -10.17
CA THR A 178 6.17 -3.22 -10.69
C THR A 178 6.82 -2.39 -9.59
N PHE A 179 8.15 -2.28 -9.60
CA PHE A 179 8.89 -1.45 -8.67
C PHE A 179 9.67 -0.38 -9.42
N TYR A 180 9.36 0.88 -9.14
CA TYR A 180 10.10 2.04 -9.61
C TYR A 180 11.14 2.45 -8.56
N LEU A 181 12.33 2.86 -9.01
CA LEU A 181 13.37 3.42 -8.15
C LEU A 181 13.44 4.94 -8.33
N VAL A 182 13.47 5.68 -7.22
CA VAL A 182 13.58 7.14 -7.18
C VAL A 182 14.67 7.59 -6.21
#